data_d5c93a81fa70eec7b76aed99e0f4b886
#
_entry.id   d5c93a81fa70eec7b76aed99e0f4b886
#
_cell.length_a   1.000
_cell.length_b   1.000
_cell.length_c   1.000
_cell.angle_alpha   90.00
_cell.angle_beta   90.00
_cell.angle_gamma   90.00
#
_symmetry.space_group_name_H-M   'P 1'
#
loop_
_entity.id
_entity.type
_entity.pdbx_description
1 polymer ?
#
loop_
_entity_poly.entity_id
_entity_poly.type
_entity_poly.pdbx_seq_one_letter_code
_entity_poly.pdbx_strand_id
1 'polypeptide(L)'
;MNYLKIIAVLLFALTTSFSQAQKKEELSDKYVLVIHGGAGTISRSKLTPALEYEYTCALEKALQLGQYVLDTGGLAITAVEVAVKYLEDSPLFNAGKGSVFSHAGVNEMDACIMNGKDLSSGAVAGVRNLKNPIEGARLVKDSSRHVFLYGDDAQAFCLEKGAAYADSSYFFTEFRWNQYLKAREKETIMLDHDTTDVNYQYKTLEELEKFGTVGAVALDRYGNVAAATSTGGLTNKEYGRIGDSPIVGAGTYASNRSCAVSCTGKGEFFIRGTVARDIAARMEFADITLDESCERTMKRLKKLGGSGGFISVDKDGNYIMMFNTKGMYRGVVTNEKNALVKIY
;
A
#
# COMPACT_ATOMS: atom_id res chain seq x y z
N MET A 1 22.10 -35.89 -55.35
CA MET A 1 22.58 -36.27 -53.99
C MET A 1 22.82 -35.08 -53.03
N ASN A 2 22.82 -33.83 -53.50
CA ASN A 2 23.09 -32.63 -52.66
C ASN A 2 21.84 -31.99 -52.03
N TYR A 3 20.64 -32.12 -52.58
CA TYR A 3 19.42 -31.52 -52.08
C TYR A 3 18.89 -32.18 -50.78
N LEU A 4 19.06 -33.51 -50.67
CA LEU A 4 18.62 -34.23 -49.43
C LEU A 4 19.46 -33.87 -48.22
N LYS A 5 20.75 -33.57 -48.41
CA LYS A 5 21.64 -33.13 -47.31
C LYS A 5 21.31 -31.71 -46.80
N ILE A 6 20.89 -30.82 -47.71
CA ILE A 6 20.51 -29.44 -47.36
C ILE A 6 19.19 -29.43 -46.59
N ILE A 7 18.21 -30.26 -46.98
CA ILE A 7 16.92 -30.38 -46.27
C ILE A 7 17.12 -30.98 -44.88
N ALA A 8 18.00 -31.98 -44.72
CA ALA A 8 18.30 -32.57 -43.41
C ALA A 8 18.99 -31.58 -42.45
N VAL A 9 19.87 -30.71 -42.94
CA VAL A 9 20.54 -29.66 -42.13
C VAL A 9 19.57 -28.57 -41.74
N LEU A 10 18.65 -28.15 -42.60
CA LEU A 10 17.60 -27.19 -42.31
C LEU A 10 16.57 -27.73 -41.30
N LEU A 11 16.17 -28.99 -41.37
CA LEU A 11 15.30 -29.64 -40.39
C LEU A 11 15.99 -29.80 -39.03
N PHE A 12 17.28 -30.10 -38.98
CA PHE A 12 18.05 -30.19 -37.74
C PHE A 12 18.25 -28.83 -37.10
N ALA A 13 18.48 -27.78 -37.88
CA ALA A 13 18.56 -26.41 -37.39
C ALA A 13 17.22 -25.88 -36.84
N LEU A 14 16.09 -26.26 -37.44
CA LEU A 14 14.75 -25.92 -36.95
C LEU A 14 14.41 -26.63 -35.64
N THR A 15 14.80 -27.89 -35.46
CA THR A 15 14.55 -28.65 -34.24
C THR A 15 15.42 -28.14 -33.05
N THR A 16 16.65 -27.72 -33.33
CA THR A 16 17.51 -27.10 -32.28
C THR A 16 17.05 -25.70 -31.87
N SER A 17 16.47 -24.91 -32.78
CA SER A 17 15.90 -23.60 -32.47
C SER A 17 14.60 -23.68 -31.64
N PHE A 18 13.80 -24.73 -31.83
CA PHE A 18 12.59 -24.95 -31.00
C PHE A 18 12.91 -25.48 -29.59
N SER A 19 14.05 -26.17 -29.42
CA SER A 19 14.47 -26.67 -28.09
C SER A 19 15.06 -25.60 -27.15
N GLN A 20 15.41 -24.42 -27.68
CA GLN A 20 15.91 -23.31 -26.84
C GLN A 20 14.81 -22.38 -26.30
N ALA A 21 13.54 -22.57 -26.66
CA ALA A 21 12.46 -21.64 -26.34
C ALA A 21 11.66 -22.00 -25.07
N GLN A 22 12.05 -23.03 -24.33
CA GLN A 22 11.42 -23.33 -23.03
C GLN A 22 12.47 -23.57 -21.95
N LYS A 23 13.24 -22.54 -21.61
CA LYS A 23 13.78 -22.45 -20.27
C LYS A 23 12.59 -22.17 -19.37
N LYS A 24 12.00 -23.21 -18.77
CA LYS A 24 11.09 -23.06 -17.65
C LYS A 24 11.83 -22.20 -16.64
N GLU A 25 11.40 -20.93 -16.42
CA GLU A 25 11.92 -20.14 -15.30
C GLU A 25 11.69 -21.00 -14.05
N GLU A 26 12.74 -21.50 -13.45
CA GLU A 26 12.64 -22.17 -12.16
C GLU A 26 12.12 -21.11 -11.19
N LEU A 27 10.89 -21.35 -10.70
CA LEU A 27 10.29 -20.51 -9.68
C LEU A 27 11.17 -20.53 -8.44
N SER A 28 11.57 -19.37 -7.97
CA SER A 28 12.21 -19.26 -6.67
C SER A 28 11.23 -19.74 -5.59
N ASP A 29 11.72 -20.47 -4.61
CA ASP A 29 10.88 -20.77 -3.44
C ASP A 29 10.61 -19.53 -2.58
N LYS A 30 11.38 -18.47 -2.79
CA LYS A 30 11.34 -17.26 -1.99
C LYS A 30 10.19 -16.33 -2.38
N TYR A 31 9.40 -15.96 -1.40
CA TYR A 31 8.46 -14.85 -1.47
C TYR A 31 8.41 -14.10 -0.13
N VAL A 32 7.98 -12.84 -0.18
CA VAL A 32 7.77 -11.99 0.99
C VAL A 32 6.50 -11.18 0.80
N LEU A 33 5.68 -11.07 1.84
CA LEU A 33 4.58 -10.12 1.91
C LEU A 33 4.71 -9.33 3.21
N VAL A 34 4.73 -8.01 3.11
CA VAL A 34 4.74 -7.08 4.25
C VAL A 34 3.52 -6.18 4.14
N ILE A 35 2.83 -5.96 5.26
CA ILE A 35 1.65 -5.08 5.32
C ILE A 35 1.78 -4.03 6.40
N HIS A 36 1.04 -2.92 6.26
CA HIS A 36 0.78 -1.98 7.34
C HIS A 36 -0.68 -1.58 7.42
N GLY A 37 -1.14 -1.26 8.63
CA GLY A 37 -2.46 -0.71 8.93
C GLY A 37 -2.39 0.72 9.44
N GLY A 38 -1.28 1.43 9.20
CA GLY A 38 -1.07 2.81 9.62
C GLY A 38 -0.04 2.99 10.73
N ALA A 39 0.56 4.18 10.77
CA ALA A 39 1.52 4.60 11.79
C ALA A 39 1.04 5.86 12.53
N GLY A 40 1.31 5.96 13.85
CA GLY A 40 0.89 7.14 14.61
C GLY A 40 1.09 7.04 16.12
N THR A 41 0.26 7.74 16.89
CA THR A 41 0.32 7.78 18.37
C THR A 41 -0.22 6.52 19.04
N ILE A 42 0.01 5.38 18.41
CA ILE A 42 -0.43 4.06 18.85
C ILE A 42 0.41 3.63 20.06
N SER A 43 -0.20 3.50 21.24
CA SER A 43 0.49 3.07 22.45
C SER A 43 -0.32 2.04 23.23
N ARG A 44 0.36 1.22 24.02
CA ARG A 44 -0.28 0.18 24.86
C ARG A 44 -1.30 0.75 25.83
N SER A 45 -1.09 1.98 26.33
CA SER A 45 -2.02 2.64 27.24
C SER A 45 -3.33 3.08 26.58
N LYS A 46 -3.38 3.11 25.23
CA LYS A 46 -4.56 3.55 24.45
C LYS A 46 -5.35 2.40 23.85
N LEU A 47 -4.80 1.18 23.81
CA LEU A 47 -5.45 -0.01 23.28
C LEU A 47 -5.95 -0.90 24.41
N THR A 48 -7.25 -1.24 24.39
CA THR A 48 -7.75 -2.32 25.25
C THR A 48 -7.21 -3.67 24.72
N PRO A 49 -7.04 -4.68 25.58
CA PRO A 49 -6.61 -6.01 25.10
C PRO A 49 -7.52 -6.60 24.01
N ALA A 50 -8.84 -6.37 24.12
CA ALA A 50 -9.79 -6.83 23.12
C ALA A 50 -9.54 -6.17 21.75
N LEU A 51 -9.34 -4.86 21.72
CA LEU A 51 -9.10 -4.12 20.49
C LEU A 51 -7.71 -4.44 19.89
N GLU A 52 -6.68 -4.64 20.73
CA GLU A 52 -5.36 -5.11 20.29
C GLU A 52 -5.48 -6.48 19.60
N TYR A 53 -6.29 -7.38 20.16
CA TYR A 53 -6.58 -8.68 19.58
C TYR A 53 -7.29 -8.55 18.21
N GLU A 54 -8.33 -7.71 18.10
CA GLU A 54 -9.04 -7.48 16.85
C GLU A 54 -8.10 -6.98 15.73
N TYR A 55 -7.22 -6.02 16.04
CA TYR A 55 -6.19 -5.56 15.08
C TYR A 55 -5.24 -6.66 14.68
N THR A 56 -4.76 -7.44 15.65
CA THR A 56 -3.85 -8.55 15.40
C THR A 56 -4.50 -9.56 14.46
N CYS A 57 -5.73 -9.99 14.77
CA CYS A 57 -6.48 -10.93 13.92
C CYS A 57 -6.71 -10.39 12.50
N ALA A 58 -7.04 -9.09 12.37
CA ALA A 58 -7.25 -8.49 11.05
C ALA A 58 -5.97 -8.45 10.21
N LEU A 59 -4.83 -8.10 10.81
CA LEU A 59 -3.53 -8.11 10.15
C LEU A 59 -3.09 -9.53 9.77
N GLU A 60 -3.25 -10.49 10.67
CA GLU A 60 -2.95 -11.90 10.39
C GLU A 60 -3.78 -12.43 9.23
N LYS A 61 -5.07 -12.08 9.17
CA LYS A 61 -5.95 -12.51 8.09
C LYS A 61 -5.57 -11.89 6.75
N ALA A 62 -5.19 -10.61 6.73
CA ALA A 62 -4.69 -9.94 5.52
C ALA A 62 -3.41 -10.63 4.99
N LEU A 63 -2.48 -10.94 5.91
CA LEU A 63 -1.26 -11.70 5.58
C LEU A 63 -1.59 -13.08 5.01
N GLN A 64 -2.48 -13.85 5.65
CA GLN A 64 -2.88 -15.19 5.21
C GLN A 64 -3.46 -15.18 3.79
N LEU A 65 -4.31 -14.19 3.47
CA LEU A 65 -4.94 -14.09 2.16
C LEU A 65 -3.91 -13.77 1.07
N GLY A 66 -3.01 -12.81 1.30
CA GLY A 66 -1.95 -12.49 0.36
C GLY A 66 -0.90 -13.60 0.27
N GLN A 67 -0.58 -14.27 1.39
CA GLN A 67 0.29 -15.44 1.41
C GLN A 67 -0.26 -16.57 0.55
N TYR A 68 -1.54 -16.88 0.65
CA TYR A 68 -2.17 -17.92 -0.17
C TYR A 68 -1.98 -17.66 -1.68
N VAL A 69 -2.05 -16.41 -2.12
CA VAL A 69 -1.76 -16.05 -3.51
C VAL A 69 -0.33 -16.40 -3.88
N LEU A 70 0.65 -16.05 -3.03
CA LEU A 70 2.07 -16.31 -3.30
C LEU A 70 2.42 -17.80 -3.20
N ASP A 71 1.83 -18.53 -2.27
CA ASP A 71 2.03 -19.97 -2.09
C ASP A 71 1.55 -20.77 -3.30
N THR A 72 0.45 -20.34 -3.91
CA THR A 72 -0.12 -20.96 -5.10
C THR A 72 0.53 -20.51 -6.42
N GLY A 73 1.65 -19.75 -6.33
CA GLY A 73 2.38 -19.26 -7.51
C GLY A 73 1.75 -18.02 -8.16
N GLY A 74 0.91 -17.29 -7.43
CA GLY A 74 0.34 -16.02 -7.89
C GLY A 74 1.35 -14.87 -7.85
N LEU A 75 0.99 -13.76 -8.51
CA LEU A 75 1.86 -12.60 -8.68
C LEU A 75 1.85 -11.68 -7.46
N ALA A 76 2.96 -10.99 -7.20
CA ALA A 76 3.11 -10.00 -6.13
C ALA A 76 2.00 -8.94 -6.17
N ILE A 77 1.66 -8.44 -7.36
CA ILE A 77 0.62 -7.42 -7.53
C ILE A 77 -0.77 -7.91 -7.10
N THR A 78 -1.08 -9.19 -7.30
CA THR A 78 -2.34 -9.79 -6.84
C THR A 78 -2.32 -10.01 -5.32
N ALA A 79 -1.18 -10.39 -4.76
CA ALA A 79 -1.04 -10.58 -3.32
C ALA A 79 -1.22 -9.27 -2.54
N VAL A 80 -0.60 -8.17 -3.00
CA VAL A 80 -0.78 -6.85 -2.36
C VAL A 80 -2.20 -6.32 -2.50
N GLU A 81 -2.85 -6.54 -3.67
CA GLU A 81 -4.24 -6.17 -3.89
C GLU A 81 -5.18 -6.89 -2.92
N VAL A 82 -5.07 -8.21 -2.82
CA VAL A 82 -5.93 -9.04 -1.95
C VAL A 82 -5.74 -8.66 -0.48
N ALA A 83 -4.49 -8.43 -0.03
CA ALA A 83 -4.20 -8.02 1.34
C ALA A 83 -4.80 -6.63 1.66
N VAL A 84 -4.62 -5.64 0.78
CA VAL A 84 -5.18 -4.29 0.96
C VAL A 84 -6.71 -4.31 0.88
N LYS A 85 -7.30 -5.06 -0.06
CA LYS A 85 -8.75 -5.21 -0.18
C LYS A 85 -9.39 -5.73 1.12
N TYR A 86 -8.78 -6.71 1.77
CA TYR A 86 -9.24 -7.18 3.07
C TYR A 86 -9.15 -6.11 4.16
N LEU A 87 -8.08 -5.32 4.17
CA LEU A 87 -7.94 -4.21 5.13
C LEU A 87 -8.96 -3.08 4.86
N GLU A 88 -9.32 -2.82 3.59
CA GLU A 88 -10.40 -1.91 3.21
C GLU A 88 -11.79 -2.40 3.66
N ASP A 89 -12.04 -3.72 3.67
CA ASP A 89 -13.30 -4.30 4.15
C ASP A 89 -13.42 -4.27 5.68
N SER A 90 -12.32 -3.98 6.40
CA SER A 90 -12.29 -3.89 7.86
C SER A 90 -12.63 -2.47 8.34
N PRO A 91 -13.56 -2.29 9.30
CA PRO A 91 -13.86 -0.97 9.89
C PRO A 91 -12.75 -0.45 10.79
N LEU A 92 -11.73 -1.26 11.07
CA LEU A 92 -10.65 -0.93 12.00
C LEU A 92 -9.65 0.08 11.42
N PHE A 93 -9.44 0.10 10.12
CA PHE A 93 -8.41 0.89 9.45
C PHE A 93 -9.01 2.07 8.68
N ASN A 94 -8.21 3.11 8.44
CA ASN A 94 -8.63 4.28 7.66
C ASN A 94 -8.46 4.02 6.16
N ALA A 95 -9.26 3.13 5.62
CA ALA A 95 -9.36 2.81 4.20
C ALA A 95 -10.69 2.07 3.97
N GLY A 96 -11.30 2.21 2.81
CA GLY A 96 -12.56 1.53 2.50
C GLY A 96 -13.61 1.77 3.58
N LYS A 97 -14.14 0.69 4.18
CA LYS A 97 -15.21 0.70 5.17
C LYS A 97 -14.91 1.55 6.42
N GLY A 98 -13.65 1.61 6.85
CA GLY A 98 -13.22 2.38 8.02
C GLY A 98 -12.67 3.76 7.70
N SER A 99 -12.86 4.27 6.46
CA SER A 99 -12.34 5.56 6.04
C SER A 99 -12.93 6.73 6.84
N VAL A 100 -12.14 7.76 7.05
CA VAL A 100 -12.53 9.00 7.75
C VAL A 100 -13.45 9.86 6.89
N PHE A 101 -14.12 10.83 7.54
CA PHE A 101 -14.99 11.79 6.88
C PHE A 101 -14.24 13.07 6.52
N SER A 102 -14.47 13.58 5.30
CA SER A 102 -14.03 14.89 4.84
C SER A 102 -14.84 16.01 5.51
N HIS A 103 -14.46 17.27 5.31
CA HIS A 103 -15.19 18.44 5.81
C HIS A 103 -16.66 18.49 5.36
N ALA A 104 -16.95 17.95 4.20
CA ALA A 104 -18.32 17.83 3.68
C ALA A 104 -19.15 16.72 4.36
N GLY A 105 -18.57 15.96 5.31
CA GLY A 105 -19.27 14.86 5.99
C GLY A 105 -19.43 13.62 5.12
N VAL A 106 -18.57 13.42 4.14
CA VAL A 106 -18.57 12.25 3.24
C VAL A 106 -17.21 11.53 3.28
N ASN A 107 -17.21 10.24 2.98
CA ASN A 107 -15.98 9.47 2.85
C ASN A 107 -15.42 9.68 1.42
N GLU A 108 -14.21 10.19 1.31
CA GLU A 108 -13.47 10.34 0.06
C GLU A 108 -12.17 9.55 0.18
N MET A 109 -12.00 8.60 -0.72
CA MET A 109 -10.95 7.58 -0.62
C MET A 109 -9.97 7.67 -1.79
N ASP A 110 -8.73 7.30 -1.52
CA ASP A 110 -7.63 7.33 -2.46
C ASP A 110 -6.90 5.98 -2.42
N ALA A 111 -6.45 5.46 -3.57
CA ALA A 111 -5.65 4.25 -3.65
C ALA A 111 -4.69 4.26 -4.82
N CYS A 112 -3.58 3.53 -4.68
CA CYS A 112 -2.60 3.29 -5.74
C CYS A 112 -2.07 1.87 -5.67
N ILE A 113 -1.83 1.28 -6.85
CA ILE A 113 -1.15 0.00 -7.01
C ILE A 113 -0.09 0.10 -8.10
N MET A 114 1.06 -0.52 -7.90
CA MET A 114 2.17 -0.49 -8.86
C MET A 114 2.87 -1.83 -8.96
N ASN A 115 3.17 -2.23 -10.22
CA ASN A 115 3.93 -3.43 -10.56
C ASN A 115 5.40 -3.05 -10.84
N GLY A 116 6.33 -3.68 -10.13
CA GLY A 116 7.76 -3.40 -10.28
C GLY A 116 8.39 -3.96 -11.55
N LYS A 117 7.75 -4.93 -12.19
CA LYS A 117 8.26 -5.60 -13.40
C LYS A 117 8.37 -4.65 -14.58
N ASP A 118 7.35 -3.84 -14.80
CA ASP A 118 7.16 -2.99 -15.98
C ASP A 118 6.84 -1.53 -15.63
N LEU A 119 6.82 -1.20 -14.32
CA LEU A 119 6.44 0.10 -13.77
C LEU A 119 4.98 0.47 -14.04
N SER A 120 4.15 -0.46 -14.52
CA SER A 120 2.73 -0.19 -14.70
C SER A 120 2.07 0.09 -13.37
N SER A 121 1.25 1.14 -13.33
CA SER A 121 0.59 1.60 -12.12
C SER A 121 -0.79 2.15 -12.41
N GLY A 122 -1.66 2.13 -11.42
CA GLY A 122 -2.96 2.76 -11.46
C GLY A 122 -3.29 3.38 -10.12
N ALA A 123 -3.99 4.50 -10.17
CA ALA A 123 -4.43 5.21 -8.98
C ALA A 123 -5.82 5.81 -9.17
N VAL A 124 -6.56 5.88 -8.06
CA VAL A 124 -7.81 6.64 -7.94
C VAL A 124 -7.73 7.56 -6.74
N ALA A 125 -8.34 8.75 -6.83
CA ALA A 125 -8.47 9.64 -5.69
C ALA A 125 -9.85 10.32 -5.66
N GLY A 126 -10.33 10.67 -4.46
CA GLY A 126 -11.61 11.33 -4.26
C GLY A 126 -12.82 10.46 -4.61
N VAL A 127 -12.67 9.15 -4.67
CA VAL A 127 -13.79 8.22 -4.94
C VAL A 127 -14.61 7.98 -3.67
N ARG A 128 -15.94 7.84 -3.81
CA ARG A 128 -16.87 7.79 -2.65
C ARG A 128 -17.62 6.48 -2.52
N ASN A 129 -17.95 5.85 -3.65
CA ASN A 129 -18.85 4.69 -3.68
C ASN A 129 -18.19 3.43 -4.29
N LEU A 130 -16.87 3.42 -4.46
CA LEU A 130 -16.15 2.18 -4.74
C LEU A 130 -15.97 1.40 -3.45
N LYS A 131 -16.52 0.19 -3.39
CA LYS A 131 -16.41 -0.66 -2.20
C LYS A 131 -14.95 -0.83 -1.78
N ASN A 132 -14.08 -1.08 -2.77
CA ASN A 132 -12.65 -1.26 -2.59
C ASN A 132 -11.88 -0.33 -3.55
N PRO A 133 -11.40 0.82 -3.10
CA PRO A 133 -10.61 1.74 -3.93
C PRO A 133 -9.39 1.11 -4.57
N ILE A 134 -8.75 0.13 -3.91
CA ILE A 134 -7.59 -0.58 -4.46
C ILE A 134 -7.94 -1.40 -5.72
N GLU A 135 -9.14 -1.97 -5.79
CA GLU A 135 -9.65 -2.63 -6.99
C GLU A 135 -9.85 -1.61 -8.12
N GLY A 136 -10.35 -0.41 -7.79
CA GLY A 136 -10.44 0.71 -8.73
C GLY A 136 -9.06 1.11 -9.28
N ALA A 137 -8.05 1.23 -8.43
CA ALA A 137 -6.68 1.50 -8.83
C ALA A 137 -6.13 0.39 -9.76
N ARG A 138 -6.44 -0.89 -9.46
CA ARG A 138 -6.09 -2.02 -10.32
C ARG A 138 -6.75 -1.93 -11.69
N LEU A 139 -8.02 -1.59 -11.77
CA LEU A 139 -8.76 -1.41 -13.03
C LEU A 139 -8.20 -0.25 -13.86
N VAL A 140 -7.82 0.87 -13.22
CA VAL A 140 -7.14 1.97 -13.90
C VAL A 140 -5.85 1.48 -14.56
N LYS A 141 -5.03 0.71 -13.84
CA LYS A 141 -3.79 0.13 -14.37
C LYS A 141 -4.03 -0.82 -15.55
N ASP A 142 -5.01 -1.71 -15.43
CA ASP A 142 -5.17 -2.82 -16.38
C ASP A 142 -6.08 -2.49 -17.57
N SER A 143 -6.96 -1.51 -17.45
CA SER A 143 -8.05 -1.25 -18.41
C SER A 143 -8.14 0.18 -18.91
N SER A 144 -7.23 1.08 -18.50
CA SER A 144 -7.20 2.46 -18.97
C SER A 144 -5.88 2.79 -19.70
N ARG A 145 -5.86 3.96 -20.38
CA ARG A 145 -4.64 4.56 -20.94
C ARG A 145 -3.97 5.52 -19.95
N HIS A 146 -4.59 5.72 -18.79
CA HIS A 146 -4.17 6.67 -17.78
C HIS A 146 -3.55 5.94 -16.59
N VAL A 147 -2.75 6.65 -15.83
CA VAL A 147 -2.16 6.15 -14.58
C VAL A 147 -2.98 6.58 -13.37
N PHE A 148 -3.67 7.72 -13.45
CA PHE A 148 -4.35 8.32 -12.31
C PHE A 148 -5.67 8.97 -12.74
N LEU A 149 -6.76 8.53 -12.14
CA LEU A 149 -8.10 9.09 -12.33
C LEU A 149 -8.64 9.67 -11.01
N TYR A 150 -9.53 10.66 -11.11
CA TYR A 150 -10.01 11.41 -9.96
C TYR A 150 -11.54 11.59 -9.94
N GLY A 151 -12.12 11.56 -8.75
CA GLY A 151 -13.50 11.97 -8.48
C GLY A 151 -14.57 11.05 -9.10
N ASP A 152 -15.70 11.66 -9.45
CA ASP A 152 -16.86 10.94 -9.97
C ASP A 152 -16.59 10.24 -11.31
N ASP A 153 -15.74 10.83 -12.16
CA ASP A 153 -15.36 10.22 -13.44
C ASP A 153 -14.48 8.97 -13.23
N ALA A 154 -13.57 9.01 -12.25
CA ALA A 154 -12.81 7.82 -11.85
C ALA A 154 -13.71 6.71 -11.33
N GLN A 155 -14.70 7.06 -10.50
CA GLN A 155 -15.69 6.13 -9.98
C GLN A 155 -16.54 5.53 -11.11
N ALA A 156 -17.07 6.36 -12.02
CA ALA A 156 -17.86 5.90 -13.16
C ALA A 156 -17.07 4.92 -14.04
N PHE A 157 -15.81 5.24 -14.36
CA PHE A 157 -14.92 4.33 -15.09
C PHE A 157 -14.75 2.98 -14.37
N CYS A 158 -14.46 3.01 -13.07
CA CYS A 158 -14.25 1.77 -12.31
C CYS A 158 -15.50 0.90 -12.25
N LEU A 159 -16.68 1.51 -12.03
CA LEU A 159 -17.96 0.78 -12.02
C LEU A 159 -18.29 0.20 -13.39
N GLU A 160 -18.04 0.93 -14.48
CA GLU A 160 -18.17 0.40 -15.86
C GLU A 160 -17.27 -0.83 -16.08
N LYS A 161 -16.08 -0.85 -15.48
CA LYS A 161 -15.12 -1.98 -15.58
C LYS A 161 -15.38 -3.10 -14.57
N GLY A 162 -16.43 -3.02 -13.78
CA GLY A 162 -16.89 -4.11 -12.90
C GLY A 162 -16.48 -4.00 -11.44
N ALA A 163 -15.95 -2.84 -11.00
CA ALA A 163 -15.71 -2.60 -9.57
C ALA A 163 -17.03 -2.66 -8.78
N ALA A 164 -16.98 -3.15 -7.55
CA ALA A 164 -18.16 -3.23 -6.70
C ALA A 164 -18.56 -1.83 -6.17
N TYR A 165 -19.85 -1.50 -6.33
CA TYR A 165 -20.46 -0.33 -5.71
C TYR A 165 -20.76 -0.58 -4.23
N ALA A 166 -20.60 0.43 -3.39
CA ALA A 166 -21.09 0.44 -2.02
C ALA A 166 -21.79 1.78 -1.73
N ASP A 167 -22.93 1.70 -1.05
CA ASP A 167 -23.65 2.86 -0.56
C ASP A 167 -22.88 3.57 0.56
N SER A 168 -23.13 4.86 0.77
CA SER A 168 -22.46 5.65 1.83
C SER A 168 -22.63 5.05 3.22
N SER A 169 -23.75 4.36 3.48
CA SER A 169 -24.00 3.64 4.75
C SER A 169 -23.00 2.50 5.01
N TYR A 170 -22.44 1.90 3.96
CA TYR A 170 -21.40 0.87 4.10
C TYR A 170 -20.12 1.41 4.75
N PHE A 171 -19.75 2.67 4.45
CA PHE A 171 -18.55 3.32 4.96
C PHE A 171 -18.76 4.00 6.31
N PHE A 172 -20.03 4.17 6.72
CA PHE A 172 -20.34 4.81 7.99
C PHE A 172 -19.93 3.93 9.16
N THR A 173 -19.10 4.49 10.05
CA THR A 173 -18.84 3.93 11.36
C THR A 173 -19.07 5.01 12.42
N GLU A 174 -19.76 4.67 13.51
CA GLU A 174 -20.02 5.62 14.60
C GLU A 174 -18.70 6.19 15.17
N PHE A 175 -17.66 5.38 15.23
CA PHE A 175 -16.35 5.79 15.68
C PHE A 175 -15.77 6.92 14.80
N ARG A 176 -15.77 6.78 13.46
CA ARG A 176 -15.27 7.80 12.52
C ARG A 176 -16.14 9.04 12.49
N TRP A 177 -17.44 8.86 12.60
CA TRP A 177 -18.37 9.98 12.69
C TRP A 177 -18.13 10.82 13.93
N ASN A 178 -17.93 10.21 15.10
CA ASN A 178 -17.62 10.90 16.34
C ASN A 178 -16.26 11.62 16.28
N GLN A 179 -15.25 11.06 15.60
CA GLN A 179 -13.99 11.76 15.34
C GLN A 179 -14.21 13.00 14.46
N TYR A 180 -14.99 12.87 13.39
CA TYR A 180 -15.35 13.98 12.51
C TYR A 180 -16.06 15.11 13.26
N LEU A 181 -17.09 14.81 14.05
CA LEU A 181 -17.81 15.81 14.83
C LEU A 181 -16.88 16.60 15.78
N LYS A 182 -15.97 15.91 16.46
CA LYS A 182 -14.98 16.55 17.33
C LYS A 182 -13.99 17.43 16.56
N ALA A 183 -13.56 17.00 15.37
CA ALA A 183 -12.67 17.81 14.54
C ALA A 183 -13.39 19.06 14.01
N ARG A 184 -14.66 18.94 13.62
CA ARG A 184 -15.52 20.06 13.19
C ARG A 184 -15.72 21.09 14.29
N GLU A 185 -16.06 20.64 15.51
CA GLU A 185 -16.27 21.52 16.66
C GLU A 185 -15.03 22.38 16.97
N LYS A 186 -13.84 21.84 16.72
CA LYS A 186 -12.57 22.51 16.97
C LYS A 186 -12.02 23.28 15.77
N GLU A 187 -12.72 23.24 14.63
CA GLU A 187 -12.23 23.77 13.34
C GLU A 187 -10.84 23.24 12.97
N THR A 188 -10.56 21.99 13.35
CA THR A 188 -9.25 21.37 13.13
C THR A 188 -9.32 20.30 12.05
N ILE A 189 -8.24 20.19 11.24
CA ILE A 189 -7.99 19.03 10.36
C ILE A 189 -7.07 18.09 11.13
N MET A 190 -7.50 16.83 11.31
CA MET A 190 -6.75 15.87 12.11
C MET A 190 -6.15 14.80 11.22
N LEU A 191 -4.85 14.58 11.38
CA LEU A 191 -4.22 13.33 11.03
C LEU A 191 -4.75 12.26 11.97
N ASP A 192 -4.98 11.08 11.42
CA ASP A 192 -5.51 9.97 12.20
C ASP A 192 -4.58 9.57 13.39
N HIS A 193 -3.37 10.13 13.46
CA HIS A 193 -2.31 9.75 14.41
C HIS A 193 -1.51 10.90 15.05
N ASP A 194 -1.92 12.17 14.94
CA ASP A 194 -1.03 13.26 15.35
C ASP A 194 -1.44 13.97 16.65
N THR A 195 -0.46 14.06 17.57
CA THR A 195 -0.52 14.86 18.81
C THR A 195 0.78 15.65 19.05
N THR A 196 1.57 15.91 18.01
CA THR A 196 2.89 16.54 18.19
C THR A 196 3.01 17.96 17.66
N ASP A 197 1.92 18.70 17.43
CA ASP A 197 2.03 20.13 17.22
C ASP A 197 2.22 20.87 18.56
N VAL A 198 3.43 21.36 18.76
CA VAL A 198 4.04 21.86 19.99
C VAL A 198 3.41 23.16 20.51
N ASN A 199 2.35 23.69 19.90
CA ASN A 199 1.79 25.00 20.23
C ASN A 199 0.29 25.09 20.54
N TYR A 200 -0.41 23.96 20.75
CA TYR A 200 -1.78 24.02 21.25
C TYR A 200 -1.97 23.12 22.49
N GLN A 201 -2.26 23.76 23.63
CA GLN A 201 -2.65 23.12 24.88
C GLN A 201 -4.01 22.43 24.73
N TYR A 202 -4.04 21.12 24.40
CA TYR A 202 -5.27 20.33 24.51
C TYR A 202 -4.99 18.97 25.14
N LYS A 203 -5.32 18.89 26.42
CA LYS A 203 -5.14 17.69 27.28
C LYS A 203 -6.22 16.61 27.11
N THR A 204 -7.21 16.73 26.21
CA THR A 204 -8.41 15.88 26.21
C THR A 204 -8.75 15.18 24.90
N LEU A 205 -7.93 15.29 23.85
CA LEU A 205 -8.13 14.57 22.58
C LEU A 205 -7.28 13.29 22.44
N GLU A 206 -6.45 12.98 23.43
CA GLU A 206 -5.53 11.83 23.40
C GLU A 206 -6.21 10.46 23.37
N GLU A 207 -7.52 10.36 23.62
CA GLU A 207 -8.20 9.07 23.76
C GLU A 207 -8.80 8.50 22.46
N LEU A 208 -8.81 9.26 21.37
CA LEU A 208 -9.55 8.89 20.15
C LEU A 208 -8.70 8.67 18.89
N GLU A 209 -7.39 8.70 19.03
CA GLU A 209 -6.48 8.65 17.90
C GLU A 209 -6.07 7.22 17.56
N LYS A 210 -6.76 6.61 16.65
CA LYS A 210 -6.39 5.31 16.09
C LYS A 210 -6.66 5.30 14.59
N PHE A 211 -5.61 4.96 13.81
CA PHE A 211 -5.66 4.31 12.50
C PHE A 211 -5.50 5.17 11.26
N GLY A 212 -4.44 4.86 10.53
CA GLY A 212 -4.00 5.45 9.28
C GLY A 212 -4.17 4.55 8.07
N THR A 213 -3.68 5.04 6.97
CA THR A 213 -3.50 4.41 5.66
C THR A 213 -3.13 2.93 5.76
N VAL A 214 -3.73 2.08 4.93
CA VAL A 214 -3.31 0.67 4.80
C VAL A 214 -2.42 0.48 3.58
N GLY A 215 -1.53 -0.52 3.63
CA GLY A 215 -0.71 -0.86 2.48
C GLY A 215 -0.07 -2.22 2.56
N ALA A 216 0.43 -2.67 1.41
CA ALA A 216 1.14 -3.91 1.26
C ALA A 216 2.27 -3.77 0.23
N VAL A 217 3.36 -4.49 0.45
CA VAL A 217 4.43 -4.71 -0.52
C VAL A 217 4.75 -6.20 -0.58
N ALA A 218 5.02 -6.72 -1.76
CA ALA A 218 5.34 -8.13 -1.94
C ALA A 218 6.46 -8.36 -2.93
N LEU A 219 7.18 -9.47 -2.72
CA LEU A 219 8.04 -10.15 -3.68
C LEU A 219 7.39 -11.49 -4.03
N ASP A 220 7.19 -11.80 -5.29
CA ASP A 220 6.69 -13.10 -5.75
C ASP A 220 7.82 -14.07 -6.11
N ARG A 221 7.44 -15.33 -6.36
CA ARG A 221 8.36 -16.41 -6.74
C ARG A 221 9.01 -16.21 -8.12
N TYR A 222 8.54 -15.23 -8.92
CA TYR A 222 9.11 -14.84 -10.20
C TYR A 222 10.14 -13.71 -10.06
N GLY A 223 10.42 -13.24 -8.83
CA GLY A 223 11.34 -12.13 -8.54
C GLY A 223 10.74 -10.75 -8.84
N ASN A 224 9.42 -10.65 -8.98
CA ASN A 224 8.77 -9.35 -9.18
C ASN A 224 8.32 -8.76 -7.85
N VAL A 225 8.52 -7.46 -7.68
CA VAL A 225 8.00 -6.71 -6.54
C VAL A 225 6.77 -5.90 -6.92
N ALA A 226 5.86 -5.70 -5.96
CA ALA A 226 4.69 -4.86 -6.13
C ALA A 226 4.35 -4.09 -4.85
N ALA A 227 3.67 -2.95 -4.99
CA ALA A 227 3.20 -2.12 -3.89
C ALA A 227 1.73 -1.73 -4.08
N ALA A 228 0.99 -1.63 -2.99
CA ALA A 228 -0.38 -1.13 -2.93
C ALA A 228 -0.58 -0.29 -1.67
N THR A 229 -1.30 0.83 -1.78
CA THR A 229 -1.63 1.72 -0.67
C THR A 229 -3.05 2.24 -0.84
N SER A 230 -3.83 2.29 0.25
CA SER A 230 -5.21 2.81 0.26
C SER A 230 -5.51 3.60 1.52
N THR A 231 -6.33 4.66 1.40
CA THR A 231 -6.61 5.57 2.52
C THR A 231 -7.93 6.34 2.36
N GLY A 232 -8.53 6.75 3.48
CA GLY A 232 -9.55 7.80 3.55
C GLY A 232 -8.96 9.22 3.68
N GLY A 233 -7.62 9.35 3.81
CA GLY A 233 -6.94 10.63 4.03
C GLY A 233 -7.02 11.12 5.47
N LEU A 234 -7.23 12.43 5.68
CA LEU A 234 -7.32 13.09 6.98
C LEU A 234 -8.77 13.29 7.41
N THR A 235 -9.06 13.12 8.70
CA THR A 235 -10.35 13.50 9.28
C THR A 235 -10.58 15.00 9.11
N ASN A 236 -11.76 15.37 8.63
CA ASN A 236 -12.13 16.77 8.36
C ASN A 236 -11.27 17.43 7.27
N LYS A 237 -10.68 16.65 6.34
CA LYS A 237 -9.93 17.21 5.20
C LYS A 237 -10.82 18.11 4.35
N GLU A 238 -10.26 19.21 3.86
CA GLU A 238 -10.94 20.26 3.11
C GLU A 238 -10.49 20.32 1.66
N TYR A 239 -11.27 21.01 0.82
CA TYR A 239 -10.93 21.38 -0.56
C TYR A 239 -10.48 20.24 -1.47
N GLY A 240 -10.98 19.00 -1.21
CA GLY A 240 -10.56 17.83 -2.00
C GLY A 240 -9.09 17.43 -1.77
N ARG A 241 -8.57 17.64 -0.54
CA ARG A 241 -7.18 17.31 -0.20
C ARG A 241 -6.88 15.84 -0.51
N ILE A 242 -5.83 15.63 -1.27
CA ILE A 242 -5.24 14.33 -1.60
C ILE A 242 -3.91 14.21 -0.86
N GLY A 243 -3.67 13.04 -0.22
CA GLY A 243 -2.40 12.70 0.43
C GLY A 243 -1.40 12.05 -0.52
N ASP A 244 -0.37 11.45 0.07
CA ASP A 244 0.68 10.74 -0.66
C ASP A 244 0.26 9.39 -1.24
N SER A 245 -0.72 8.73 -0.64
CA SER A 245 -1.10 7.34 -0.95
C SER A 245 -1.38 7.08 -2.44
N PRO A 246 -2.16 7.92 -3.18
CA PRO A 246 -2.44 7.68 -4.59
C PRO A 246 -1.31 8.18 -5.52
N ILE A 247 -0.28 8.83 -5.00
CA ILE A 247 0.79 9.46 -5.78
C ILE A 247 1.97 8.50 -5.92
N VAL A 248 2.18 8.01 -7.15
CA VAL A 248 3.34 7.17 -7.50
C VAL A 248 4.65 7.91 -7.17
N GLY A 249 5.50 7.27 -6.38
CA GLY A 249 6.76 7.84 -5.91
C GLY A 249 6.67 8.60 -4.58
N ALA A 250 5.49 9.02 -4.15
CA ALA A 250 5.30 9.63 -2.83
C ALA A 250 4.90 8.59 -1.77
N GLY A 251 3.70 8.02 -1.87
CA GLY A 251 3.15 7.04 -0.95
C GLY A 251 3.28 5.58 -1.43
N THR A 252 3.38 5.36 -2.73
CA THR A 252 3.43 4.04 -3.37
C THR A 252 4.47 4.01 -4.46
N TYR A 253 5.37 3.02 -4.46
CA TYR A 253 6.32 2.80 -5.53
C TYR A 253 6.75 1.34 -5.60
N ALA A 254 6.98 0.82 -6.82
CA ALA A 254 7.59 -0.49 -7.02
C ALA A 254 8.47 -0.51 -8.27
N SER A 255 9.66 -1.12 -8.16
CA SER A 255 10.58 -1.37 -9.28
C SER A 255 11.43 -2.60 -9.00
N ASN A 256 11.48 -3.53 -9.94
CA ASN A 256 12.37 -4.70 -9.86
C ASN A 256 13.86 -4.33 -9.88
N ARG A 257 14.20 -3.07 -10.21
CA ARG A 257 15.59 -2.57 -10.13
C ARG A 257 15.99 -2.20 -8.71
N SER A 258 15.04 -2.08 -7.79
CA SER A 258 15.31 -1.65 -6.42
C SER A 258 14.38 -2.34 -5.41
N CYS A 259 13.21 -1.77 -5.14
CA CYS A 259 12.30 -2.27 -4.13
C CYS A 259 10.84 -1.84 -4.39
N ALA A 260 9.92 -2.43 -3.63
CA ALA A 260 8.55 -1.93 -3.45
C ALA A 260 8.43 -1.21 -2.11
N VAL A 261 7.66 -0.11 -2.07
CA VAL A 261 7.46 0.74 -0.89
C VAL A 261 5.99 1.16 -0.78
N SER A 262 5.43 1.08 0.43
CA SER A 262 4.13 1.65 0.79
C SER A 262 4.28 2.49 2.06
N CYS A 263 3.76 3.72 2.04
CA CYS A 263 3.95 4.72 3.08
C CYS A 263 2.66 5.00 3.86
N THR A 264 2.80 5.52 5.06
CA THR A 264 1.71 5.99 5.92
C THR A 264 2.19 7.12 6.83
N GLY A 265 1.42 8.21 6.96
CA GLY A 265 1.80 9.35 7.80
C GLY A 265 1.25 10.69 7.34
N LYS A 266 1.98 11.78 7.63
CA LYS A 266 1.65 13.13 7.15
C LYS A 266 1.95 13.26 5.66
N GLY A 267 0.95 13.03 4.81
CA GLY A 267 1.06 12.94 3.36
C GLY A 267 1.82 14.08 2.70
N GLU A 268 1.65 15.31 3.19
CA GLU A 268 2.32 16.52 2.70
C GLU A 268 3.85 16.40 2.71
N PHE A 269 4.41 15.76 3.74
CA PHE A 269 5.86 15.54 3.84
C PHE A 269 6.34 14.38 2.97
N PHE A 270 5.50 13.35 2.81
CA PHE A 270 5.78 12.23 1.91
C PHE A 270 5.75 12.67 0.44
N ILE A 271 4.80 13.53 0.06
CA ILE A 271 4.75 14.15 -1.27
C ILE A 271 5.98 15.03 -1.51
N ARG A 272 6.25 15.98 -0.62
CA ARG A 272 7.41 16.90 -0.76
C ARG A 272 8.75 16.18 -0.74
N GLY A 273 8.83 15.08 0.01
CA GLY A 273 10.00 14.23 0.10
C GLY A 273 10.10 13.17 -1.01
N THR A 274 9.01 12.93 -1.77
CA THR A 274 8.91 11.80 -2.72
C THR A 274 9.41 10.49 -2.09
N VAL A 275 8.91 10.21 -0.87
CA VAL A 275 9.55 9.26 0.08
C VAL A 275 9.69 7.86 -0.50
N ALA A 276 8.64 7.33 -1.14
CA ALA A 276 8.70 5.99 -1.72
C ALA A 276 9.76 5.90 -2.84
N ARG A 277 9.85 6.93 -3.70
CA ARG A 277 10.86 6.97 -4.77
C ARG A 277 12.25 7.29 -4.25
N ASP A 278 12.40 8.10 -3.18
CA ASP A 278 13.71 8.40 -2.58
C ASP A 278 14.40 7.12 -2.08
N ILE A 279 13.65 6.20 -1.43
CA ILE A 279 14.16 4.88 -1.03
C ILE A 279 14.65 4.10 -2.26
N ALA A 280 13.79 3.92 -3.25
CA ALA A 280 14.11 3.16 -4.45
C ALA A 280 15.26 3.79 -5.27
N ALA A 281 15.30 5.13 -5.37
CA ALA A 281 16.34 5.84 -6.11
C ALA A 281 17.73 5.70 -5.48
N ARG A 282 17.80 5.70 -4.15
CA ARG A 282 19.08 5.49 -3.45
C ARG A 282 19.66 4.11 -3.71
N MET A 283 18.82 3.08 -3.75
CA MET A 283 19.25 1.74 -4.14
C MET A 283 19.70 1.69 -5.60
N GLU A 284 18.88 2.26 -6.50
CA GLU A 284 19.12 2.18 -7.95
C GLU A 284 20.31 2.99 -8.43
N PHE A 285 20.58 4.18 -7.86
CA PHE A 285 21.57 5.13 -8.36
C PHE A 285 22.78 5.34 -7.44
N ALA A 286 22.65 5.01 -6.16
CA ALA A 286 23.76 5.13 -5.21
C ALA A 286 24.31 3.76 -4.76
N ASP A 287 23.73 2.67 -5.26
CA ASP A 287 24.15 1.28 -5.01
C ASP A 287 24.27 0.94 -3.50
N ILE A 288 23.33 1.43 -2.72
CA ILE A 288 23.23 1.16 -1.28
C ILE A 288 22.13 0.16 -0.95
N THR A 289 22.25 -0.50 0.18
CA THR A 289 21.28 -1.51 0.62
C THR A 289 19.92 -0.92 0.91
N LEU A 290 18.88 -1.77 0.95
CA LEU A 290 17.51 -1.38 1.34
C LEU A 290 17.50 -0.74 2.73
N ASP A 291 18.20 -1.33 3.70
CA ASP A 291 18.28 -0.86 5.09
C ASP A 291 18.88 0.55 5.17
N GLU A 292 20.05 0.75 4.59
CA GLU A 292 20.72 2.06 4.56
C GLU A 292 19.88 3.11 3.83
N SER A 293 19.24 2.74 2.72
CA SER A 293 18.36 3.62 1.97
C SER A 293 17.17 4.07 2.81
N CYS A 294 16.51 3.13 3.51
CA CYS A 294 15.40 3.40 4.42
C CYS A 294 15.82 4.32 5.58
N GLU A 295 16.98 4.05 6.21
CA GLU A 295 17.49 4.91 7.28
C GLU A 295 17.77 6.34 6.82
N ARG A 296 18.44 6.52 5.69
CA ARG A 296 18.74 7.85 5.14
C ARG A 296 17.47 8.61 4.79
N THR A 297 16.50 7.94 4.19
CA THR A 297 15.21 8.53 3.84
C THR A 297 14.41 8.90 5.10
N MET A 298 14.38 8.05 6.13
CA MET A 298 13.70 8.36 7.39
C MET A 298 14.37 9.55 8.10
N LYS A 299 15.71 9.64 8.12
CA LYS A 299 16.43 10.80 8.65
C LYS A 299 16.05 12.09 7.91
N ARG A 300 15.94 12.03 6.57
CA ARG A 300 15.51 13.15 5.73
C ARG A 300 14.06 13.55 6.02
N LEU A 301 13.13 12.58 6.09
CA LEU A 301 11.73 12.82 6.43
C LEU A 301 11.58 13.53 7.77
N LYS A 302 12.27 13.03 8.81
CA LYS A 302 12.30 13.66 10.13
C LYS A 302 12.85 15.10 10.10
N LYS A 303 13.88 15.35 9.30
CA LYS A 303 14.48 16.68 9.12
C LYS A 303 13.52 17.66 8.43
N LEU A 304 12.63 17.18 7.58
CA LEU A 304 11.56 17.95 6.94
C LEU A 304 10.39 18.24 7.90
N GLY A 305 10.36 17.63 9.09
CA GLY A 305 9.24 17.71 10.04
C GLY A 305 8.15 16.65 9.82
N GLY A 306 8.41 15.66 8.96
CA GLY A 306 7.45 14.60 8.66
C GLY A 306 7.41 13.50 9.72
N SER A 307 6.20 13.02 10.03
CA SER A 307 5.96 11.86 10.88
C SER A 307 5.17 10.79 10.16
N GLY A 308 5.47 9.52 10.46
CA GLY A 308 4.84 8.36 9.85
C GLY A 308 5.80 7.19 9.75
N GLY A 309 5.55 6.32 8.79
CA GLY A 309 6.37 5.15 8.51
C GLY A 309 6.17 4.63 7.09
N PHE A 310 6.90 3.59 6.79
CA PHE A 310 6.78 2.86 5.54
C PHE A 310 7.18 1.40 5.72
N ILE A 311 6.70 0.58 4.82
CA ILE A 311 7.14 -0.79 4.63
C ILE A 311 7.82 -0.90 3.26
N SER A 312 8.81 -1.77 3.15
CA SER A 312 9.50 -2.01 1.89
C SER A 312 10.00 -3.45 1.77
N VAL A 313 10.14 -3.93 0.53
CA VAL A 313 10.74 -5.21 0.18
C VAL A 313 11.56 -5.06 -1.10
N ASP A 314 12.76 -5.63 -1.15
CA ASP A 314 13.58 -5.66 -2.36
C ASP A 314 13.45 -6.98 -3.14
N LYS A 315 14.10 -7.05 -4.30
CA LYS A 315 14.14 -8.25 -5.16
C LYS A 315 14.85 -9.46 -4.54
N ASP A 316 15.66 -9.23 -3.50
CA ASP A 316 16.42 -10.27 -2.80
C ASP A 316 15.65 -10.79 -1.57
N GLY A 317 14.46 -10.20 -1.29
CA GLY A 317 13.55 -10.56 -0.20
C GLY A 317 13.96 -9.97 1.14
N ASN A 318 14.86 -8.99 1.17
CA ASN A 318 15.06 -8.18 2.37
C ASN A 318 13.85 -7.26 2.54
N TYR A 319 13.39 -7.07 3.77
CA TYR A 319 12.24 -6.22 4.07
C TYR A 319 12.48 -5.32 5.26
N ILE A 320 11.89 -4.14 5.23
CA ILE A 320 11.97 -3.13 6.29
C ILE A 320 10.56 -2.66 6.66
N MET A 321 10.34 -2.45 7.96
CA MET A 321 9.13 -1.85 8.54
C MET A 321 9.57 -0.70 9.46
N MET A 322 9.74 0.51 8.93
CA MET A 322 10.36 1.64 9.62
C MET A 322 9.35 2.75 9.90
N PHE A 323 9.41 3.35 11.08
CA PHE A 323 8.55 4.47 11.49
C PHE A 323 9.24 5.35 12.53
N ASN A 324 8.79 6.62 12.65
CA ASN A 324 9.25 7.59 13.64
C ASN A 324 8.13 8.07 14.58
N THR A 325 7.01 7.32 14.60
CA THR A 325 5.86 7.51 15.48
C THR A 325 5.93 6.58 16.70
N LYS A 326 4.94 6.62 17.59
CA LYS A 326 4.89 5.75 18.79
C LYS A 326 4.58 4.28 18.47
N GLY A 327 3.96 4.01 17.30
CA GLY A 327 3.65 2.66 16.85
C GLY A 327 3.25 2.63 15.38
N MET A 328 3.24 1.44 14.81
CA MET A 328 2.76 1.15 13.47
C MET A 328 2.15 -0.25 13.45
N TYR A 329 0.89 -0.36 13.05
CA TYR A 329 0.27 -1.65 12.74
C TYR A 329 0.98 -2.25 11.55
N ARG A 330 1.62 -3.40 11.70
CA ARG A 330 2.43 -3.99 10.65
C ARG A 330 2.55 -5.49 10.79
N GLY A 331 2.80 -6.15 9.69
CA GLY A 331 3.05 -7.58 9.69
C GLY A 331 3.85 -8.03 8.48
N VAL A 332 4.43 -9.20 8.59
CA VAL A 332 5.22 -9.84 7.53
C VAL A 332 5.02 -11.35 7.55
N VAL A 333 5.02 -11.96 6.37
CA VAL A 333 5.09 -13.40 6.15
C VAL A 333 6.04 -13.70 5.01
N THR A 334 6.78 -14.78 5.13
CA THR A 334 7.70 -15.30 4.11
C THR A 334 7.47 -16.80 3.91
N ASN A 335 8.03 -17.38 2.85
CA ASN A 335 8.01 -18.83 2.64
C ASN A 335 8.68 -19.63 3.78
N GLU A 336 9.59 -19.00 4.53
CA GLU A 336 10.37 -19.65 5.60
C GLU A 336 9.79 -19.42 7.00
N LYS A 337 8.95 -18.38 7.17
CA LYS A 337 8.49 -17.93 8.49
C LYS A 337 6.99 -17.72 8.52
N ASN A 338 6.38 -18.18 9.61
CA ASN A 338 4.99 -17.87 9.94
C ASN A 338 4.77 -16.34 10.03
N ALA A 339 3.52 -15.92 9.87
CA ALA A 339 3.14 -14.53 9.99
C ALA A 339 3.60 -13.93 11.34
N LEU A 340 4.26 -12.79 11.27
CA LEU A 340 4.63 -11.97 12.41
C LEU A 340 3.86 -10.64 12.33
N VAL A 341 3.05 -10.37 13.36
CA VAL A 341 2.32 -9.09 13.51
C VAL A 341 2.90 -8.31 14.68
N LYS A 342 3.04 -7.00 14.51
CA LYS A 342 3.46 -6.05 15.55
C LYS A 342 2.63 -4.78 15.49
N ILE A 343 2.41 -4.15 16.64
CA ILE A 343 1.68 -2.90 16.78
C ILE A 343 2.61 -1.79 17.31
N TYR A 344 3.48 -2.13 18.26
CA TYR A 344 4.43 -1.24 18.94
C TYR A 344 5.87 -1.43 18.49
#